data_00aa9530cfe985d4e1d3d06eeb19ef2e
#
_entry.id   00aa9530cfe985d4e1d3d06eeb19ef2e
#
_cell.length_a   1.000
_cell.length_b   1.000
_cell.length_c   1.000
_cell.angle_alpha   90.00
_cell.angle_beta   90.00
_cell.angle_gamma   90.00
#
_symmetry.space_group_name_H-M   'P 1'
#
loop_
_entity.id
_entity.type
_entity.pdbx_description
1 polymer ?
#
loop_
_entity_poly.entity_id
_entity_poly.type
_entity_poly.pdbx_seq_one_letter_code
_entity_poly.pdbx_strand_id
1 'polypeptide(L)'
;LAGGPDDKDCINTILETISCKNSDLFENYYGKTRSMHDLGELISSAEKFVCSDSAPLHVAVALKTKTYVIFGPTDDKKLIPQTDNVVAIKANDTCPLKPCLWERRMTTCEELTCLNITAENIVSTVLK
;
A
#
# COMPACT_ATOMS: atom_id res chain seq x y z
N LEU A 1 -5.33 3.22 -10.16
CA LEU A 1 -4.11 3.75 -9.56
C LEU A 1 -4.37 5.16 -9.02
N ALA A 2 -4.03 5.40 -7.76
CA ALA A 2 -4.13 6.71 -7.13
C ALA A 2 -2.83 7.01 -6.37
N GLY A 3 -2.54 8.30 -6.18
CA GLY A 3 -1.37 8.76 -5.44
C GLY A 3 -1.42 10.25 -5.17
N GLY A 4 -0.58 10.70 -4.23
CA GLY A 4 -0.40 12.11 -3.89
C GLY A 4 0.56 12.83 -4.85
N PRO A 5 0.76 14.14 -4.64
CA PRO A 5 1.64 14.94 -5.50
C PRO A 5 3.08 14.40 -5.62
N ASP A 6 3.60 13.81 -4.56
CA ASP A 6 4.96 13.29 -4.50
C ASP A 6 5.13 11.96 -5.25
N ASP A 7 4.03 11.30 -5.62
CA ASP A 7 4.05 10.01 -6.33
C ASP A 7 4.10 10.16 -7.85
N LYS A 8 4.17 11.38 -8.38
CA LYS A 8 4.06 11.68 -9.81
C LYS A 8 4.98 10.85 -10.68
N ASP A 9 6.25 10.80 -10.34
CA ASP A 9 7.26 10.13 -11.16
C ASP A 9 7.09 8.60 -11.14
N CYS A 10 6.78 8.04 -9.97
CA CYS A 10 6.44 6.63 -9.85
C CYS A 10 5.20 6.27 -10.68
N ILE A 11 4.15 7.10 -10.60
CA ILE A 11 2.91 6.89 -11.35
C ILE A 11 3.15 6.96 -12.85
N ASN A 12 3.92 7.94 -13.33
CA ASN A 12 4.27 8.05 -14.74
C ASN A 12 5.03 6.81 -15.23
N THR A 13 6.01 6.33 -14.47
CA THR A 13 6.76 5.11 -14.81
C THR A 13 5.83 3.89 -14.92
N ILE A 14 4.87 3.75 -13.99
CA ILE A 14 3.88 2.67 -14.03
C ILE A 14 2.99 2.81 -15.28
N LEU A 15 2.50 4.00 -15.58
CA LEU A 15 1.64 4.27 -16.73
C LEU A 15 2.34 3.97 -18.06
N GLU A 16 3.60 4.37 -18.21
CA GLU A 16 4.41 4.07 -19.37
C GLU A 16 4.60 2.56 -19.57
N THR A 17 4.78 1.83 -18.47
CA THR A 17 4.96 0.37 -18.50
C THR A 17 3.65 -0.35 -18.89
N ILE A 18 2.50 0.14 -18.43
CA ILE A 18 1.18 -0.48 -18.65
C ILE A 18 0.61 -0.10 -20.02
N SER A 19 0.79 1.15 -20.48
CA SER A 19 0.24 1.64 -21.75
C SER A 19 0.69 0.81 -22.95
N CYS A 20 1.82 0.14 -22.84
CA CYS A 20 2.32 -0.77 -23.88
C CYS A 20 1.56 -2.10 -23.96
N LYS A 21 0.70 -2.45 -22.99
CA LYS A 21 0.15 -3.81 -22.90
C LYS A 21 -1.36 -3.91 -22.70
N ASN A 22 -2.03 -3.03 -21.94
CA ASN A 22 -3.44 -3.19 -21.56
C ASN A 22 -4.08 -1.87 -21.08
N SER A 23 -4.15 -0.83 -21.91
CA SER A 23 -4.68 0.49 -21.52
C SER A 23 -6.15 0.46 -21.05
N ASP A 24 -6.95 -0.46 -21.55
CA ASP A 24 -8.41 -0.50 -21.31
C ASP A 24 -8.78 -1.13 -19.94
N LEU A 25 -7.82 -1.77 -19.27
CA LEU A 25 -8.02 -2.39 -17.95
C LEU A 25 -7.57 -1.49 -16.80
N PHE A 26 -7.16 -0.27 -17.10
CA PHE A 26 -6.46 0.56 -16.14
C PHE A 26 -7.01 1.99 -16.10
N GLU A 27 -7.41 2.43 -14.91
CA GLU A 27 -7.83 3.81 -14.68
C GLU A 27 -6.81 4.57 -13.83
N ASN A 28 -6.47 5.77 -14.28
CA ASN A 28 -5.58 6.68 -13.58
C ASN A 28 -6.38 7.74 -12.81
N TYR A 29 -6.29 7.70 -11.48
CA TYR A 29 -6.89 8.65 -10.54
C TYR A 29 -5.87 9.64 -9.96
N TYR A 30 -4.63 9.66 -10.43
CA TYR A 30 -3.63 10.63 -10.00
C TYR A 30 -4.13 12.07 -10.21
N GLY A 31 -4.10 12.88 -9.14
CA GLY A 31 -4.58 14.25 -9.15
C GLY A 31 -6.09 14.44 -9.23
N LYS A 32 -6.89 13.36 -9.24
CA LYS A 32 -8.35 13.43 -9.25
C LYS A 32 -8.96 13.42 -7.84
N THR A 33 -8.29 12.84 -6.86
CA THR A 33 -8.69 12.86 -5.45
C THR A 33 -8.17 14.15 -4.80
N ARG A 34 -9.02 15.16 -4.67
CA ARG A 34 -8.66 16.50 -4.17
C ARG A 34 -8.99 16.69 -2.69
N SER A 35 -9.73 15.78 -2.11
CA SER A 35 -10.17 15.82 -0.72
C SER A 35 -10.15 14.41 -0.12
N MET A 36 -10.22 14.33 1.22
CA MET A 36 -10.41 13.06 1.92
C MET A 36 -11.74 12.39 1.57
N HIS A 37 -12.75 13.18 1.19
CA HIS A 37 -14.03 12.67 0.72
C HIS A 37 -13.86 11.94 -0.62
N ASP A 38 -13.21 12.57 -1.62
CA ASP A 38 -12.99 11.96 -2.93
C ASP A 38 -12.17 10.66 -2.79
N LEU A 39 -11.16 10.67 -1.92
CA LEU A 39 -10.37 9.48 -1.61
C LEU A 39 -11.24 8.39 -0.97
N GLY A 40 -12.11 8.77 -0.04
CA GLY A 40 -13.05 7.86 0.61
C GLY A 40 -14.03 7.23 -0.37
N GLU A 41 -14.60 8.01 -1.29
CA GLU A 41 -15.48 7.50 -2.35
C GLU A 41 -14.75 6.50 -3.25
N LEU A 42 -13.53 6.83 -3.69
CA LEU A 42 -12.72 5.93 -4.51
C LEU A 42 -12.41 4.62 -3.77
N ILE A 43 -12.00 4.68 -2.50
CA ILE A 43 -11.70 3.50 -1.69
C ILE A 43 -12.96 2.66 -1.46
N SER A 44 -14.09 3.29 -1.17
CA SER A 44 -15.35 2.58 -0.90
C SER A 44 -15.93 1.87 -2.14
N SER A 45 -15.62 2.37 -3.32
CA SER A 45 -16.04 1.75 -4.59
C SER A 45 -15.17 0.54 -5.00
N ALA A 46 -14.03 0.34 -4.35
CA ALA A 46 -13.13 -0.74 -4.67
C ALA A 46 -13.54 -2.06 -4.01
N GLU A 47 -13.53 -3.16 -4.76
CA GLU A 47 -13.69 -4.51 -4.21
C GLU A 47 -12.50 -4.89 -3.32
N LYS A 48 -11.30 -4.51 -3.72
CA LYS A 48 -10.06 -4.73 -2.99
C LYS A 48 -9.17 -3.49 -3.09
N PHE A 49 -8.64 -3.06 -1.97
CA PHE A 49 -7.75 -1.92 -1.89
C PHE A 49 -6.34 -2.37 -1.48
N VAL A 50 -5.33 -1.99 -2.25
CA VAL A 50 -3.92 -2.29 -1.95
C VAL A 50 -3.20 -0.98 -1.66
N CYS A 51 -2.53 -0.89 -0.53
CA CYS A 51 -1.81 0.31 -0.13
C CYS A 51 -0.57 0.01 0.72
N SER A 52 0.25 1.02 0.95
CA SER A 52 1.28 1.02 1.99
C SER A 52 0.70 1.46 3.34
N ASP A 53 1.51 1.36 4.38
CA ASP A 53 1.23 1.93 5.71
C ASP A 53 1.25 3.46 5.64
N SER A 54 0.08 4.05 5.40
CA SER A 54 -0.11 5.48 5.15
C SER A 54 -1.56 5.91 5.46
N ALA A 55 -1.86 7.21 5.37
CA ALA A 55 -3.21 7.73 5.67
C ALA A 55 -4.36 7.01 4.95
N PRO A 56 -4.27 6.65 3.64
CA PRO A 56 -5.29 5.88 2.95
C PRO A 56 -5.65 4.54 3.60
N LEU A 57 -4.71 3.87 4.28
CA LEU A 57 -4.98 2.66 5.05
C LEU A 57 -6.06 2.91 6.10
N HIS A 58 -5.93 3.97 6.89
CA HIS A 58 -6.87 4.27 7.97
C HIS A 58 -8.26 4.64 7.45
N VAL A 59 -8.32 5.29 6.29
CA VAL A 59 -9.59 5.56 5.59
C VAL A 59 -10.26 4.25 5.16
N ALA A 60 -9.51 3.34 4.54
CA ALA A 60 -10.02 2.06 4.09
C ALA A 60 -10.52 1.19 5.26
N VAL A 61 -9.79 1.20 6.38
CA VAL A 61 -10.20 0.52 7.62
C VAL A 61 -11.52 1.07 8.14
N ALA A 62 -11.67 2.39 8.20
CA ALA A 62 -12.89 3.05 8.66
C ALA A 62 -14.09 2.74 7.76
N LEU A 63 -13.88 2.64 6.46
CA LEU A 63 -14.89 2.30 5.45
C LEU A 63 -15.17 0.80 5.34
N LYS A 64 -14.41 -0.04 6.07
CA LYS A 64 -14.50 -1.51 6.02
C LYS A 64 -14.24 -2.11 4.64
N THR A 65 -13.53 -1.41 3.77
CA THR A 65 -13.11 -1.91 2.48
C THR A 65 -12.09 -3.03 2.66
N LYS A 66 -12.19 -4.11 1.87
CA LYS A 66 -11.20 -5.20 1.91
C LYS A 66 -9.82 -4.66 1.52
N THR A 67 -8.91 -4.64 2.47
CA THR A 67 -7.63 -3.93 2.34
C THR A 67 -6.45 -4.87 2.49
N TYR A 68 -5.51 -4.76 1.57
CA TYR A 68 -4.22 -5.43 1.59
C TYR A 68 -3.14 -4.37 1.79
N VAL A 69 -2.44 -4.42 2.89
CA VAL A 69 -1.48 -3.38 3.26
C VAL A 69 -0.06 -3.91 3.32
N ILE A 70 0.83 -3.24 2.62
CA ILE A 70 2.25 -3.57 2.55
C ILE A 70 2.94 -2.89 3.73
N PHE A 71 3.47 -3.72 4.65
CA PHE A 71 4.22 -3.28 5.83
C PHE A 71 5.72 -3.48 5.66
N GLY A 72 6.45 -2.45 5.99
CA GLY A 72 7.90 -2.48 6.11
C GLY A 72 8.36 -2.50 7.58
N PRO A 73 8.98 -1.40 8.07
CA PRO A 73 9.61 -1.33 9.39
C PRO A 73 8.64 -1.06 10.55
N THR A 74 7.36 -0.84 10.26
CA THR A 74 6.33 -0.52 11.25
C THR A 74 5.70 -1.76 11.88
N ASP A 75 5.02 -1.59 13.00
CA ASP A 75 4.31 -2.67 13.71
C ASP A 75 2.86 -2.75 13.26
N ASP A 76 2.56 -3.72 12.39
CA ASP A 76 1.22 -3.96 11.89
C ASP A 76 0.20 -4.23 13.01
N LYS A 77 0.61 -4.90 14.09
CA LYS A 77 -0.29 -5.22 15.22
C LYS A 77 -0.73 -4.00 16.01
N LYS A 78 0.08 -2.93 16.00
CA LYS A 78 -0.27 -1.66 16.64
C LYS A 78 -1.07 -0.74 15.75
N LEU A 79 -0.88 -0.83 14.42
CA LEU A 79 -1.40 0.13 13.47
C LEU A 79 -2.73 -0.26 12.86
N ILE A 80 -3.05 -1.55 12.79
CA ILE A 80 -4.31 -2.01 12.23
C ILE A 80 -5.13 -2.79 13.26
N PRO A 81 -6.46 -2.59 13.27
CA PRO A 81 -7.34 -3.40 14.10
C PRO A 81 -7.35 -4.85 13.61
N GLN A 82 -7.52 -5.79 14.54
CA GLN A 82 -7.69 -7.21 14.22
C GLN A 82 -9.08 -7.42 13.62
N THR A 83 -9.17 -7.36 12.29
CA THR A 83 -10.42 -7.55 11.54
C THR A 83 -10.16 -8.42 10.31
N ASP A 84 -11.19 -9.11 9.82
CA ASP A 84 -11.11 -9.95 8.63
C ASP A 84 -10.98 -9.13 7.32
N ASN A 85 -11.21 -7.81 7.42
CA ASN A 85 -11.16 -6.92 6.26
C ASN A 85 -9.75 -6.42 5.93
N VAL A 86 -8.77 -6.62 6.82
CA VAL A 86 -7.40 -6.12 6.61
C VAL A 86 -6.41 -7.27 6.62
N VAL A 87 -5.61 -7.35 5.57
CA VAL A 87 -4.56 -8.35 5.39
C VAL A 87 -3.21 -7.64 5.31
N ALA A 88 -2.33 -7.92 6.26
CA ALA A 88 -0.95 -7.40 6.23
C ALA A 88 -0.07 -8.27 5.30
N ILE A 89 0.58 -7.62 4.34
CA ILE A 89 1.60 -8.22 3.48
C ILE A 89 2.97 -7.78 3.98
N LYS A 90 3.82 -8.73 4.33
CA LYS A 90 5.15 -8.47 4.89
C LYS A 90 6.20 -9.30 4.15
N ALA A 91 7.43 -8.79 4.07
CA ALA A 91 8.55 -9.57 3.62
C ALA A 91 8.76 -10.79 4.53
N ASN A 92 9.19 -11.89 3.95
CA ASN A 92 9.63 -13.06 4.72
C ASN A 92 11.05 -12.81 5.25
N ASP A 93 11.17 -11.87 6.17
CA ASP A 93 12.43 -11.50 6.79
C ASP A 93 12.47 -11.88 8.28
N THR A 94 13.66 -12.10 8.76
CA THR A 94 13.96 -12.40 10.17
C THR A 94 14.65 -11.23 10.87
N CYS A 95 14.42 -10.00 10.39
CA CYS A 95 15.07 -8.81 10.91
C CYS A 95 14.81 -8.66 12.43
N PRO A 96 15.84 -8.75 13.27
CA PRO A 96 15.69 -8.68 14.73
C PRO A 96 15.38 -7.27 15.23
N LEU A 97 15.45 -6.27 14.34
CA LEU A 97 15.25 -4.85 14.67
C LEU A 97 13.81 -4.39 14.47
N LYS A 98 12.93 -5.23 13.92
CA LYS A 98 11.51 -4.89 13.70
C LYS A 98 10.70 -5.02 14.98
N PRO A 99 9.75 -4.08 15.20
CA PRO A 99 9.52 -2.83 14.48
C PRO A 99 10.57 -1.77 14.83
N CYS A 100 11.07 -1.01 13.86
CA CYS A 100 12.18 -0.09 14.07
C CYS A 100 11.89 1.37 13.70
N LEU A 101 10.81 1.67 12.98
CA LEU A 101 10.54 3.03 12.52
C LEU A 101 10.36 4.01 13.68
N TRP A 102 9.70 3.60 14.76
CA TRP A 102 9.41 4.44 15.92
C TRP A 102 10.52 4.47 16.95
N GLU A 103 11.30 3.39 17.05
CA GLU A 103 12.35 3.23 18.06
C GLU A 103 13.74 3.53 17.49
N ARG A 104 13.93 3.27 16.20
CA ARG A 104 15.18 3.52 15.47
C ARG A 104 14.86 4.19 14.15
N ARG A 105 15.58 5.23 13.83
CA ARG A 105 15.40 5.95 12.56
C ARG A 105 15.82 5.03 11.41
N MET A 106 15.02 4.95 10.35
CA MET A 106 15.33 4.18 9.14
C MET A 106 16.68 4.54 8.49
N THR A 107 17.17 5.73 8.74
CA THR A 107 18.49 6.20 8.27
C THR A 107 19.67 5.39 8.77
N THR A 108 19.46 4.51 9.74
CA THR A 108 20.52 3.64 10.28
C THR A 108 20.46 2.20 9.76
N CYS A 109 19.49 1.88 8.89
CA CYS A 109 19.35 0.55 8.31
C CYS A 109 19.84 0.57 6.86
N GLU A 110 20.90 -0.16 6.57
CA GLU A 110 21.47 -0.28 5.23
C GLU A 110 20.80 -1.41 4.41
N GLU A 111 20.33 -2.47 5.07
CA GLU A 111 19.87 -3.69 4.38
C GLU A 111 18.42 -3.60 3.89
N LEU A 112 17.54 -2.88 4.60
CA LEU A 112 16.12 -2.71 4.28
C LEU A 112 15.37 -4.00 3.90
N THR A 113 15.76 -5.14 4.47
CA THR A 113 15.22 -6.47 4.14
C THR A 113 13.69 -6.54 4.29
N CYS A 114 13.12 -5.73 5.20
CA CYS A 114 11.68 -5.63 5.41
C CYS A 114 10.91 -5.02 4.22
N LEU A 115 11.58 -4.38 3.27
CA LEU A 115 10.99 -3.84 2.05
C LEU A 115 11.16 -4.79 0.85
N ASN A 116 11.86 -5.90 1.01
CA ASN A 116 12.07 -6.88 -0.05
C ASN A 116 10.84 -7.78 -0.22
N ILE A 117 9.75 -7.18 -0.74
CA ILE A 117 8.48 -7.85 -1.03
C ILE A 117 8.32 -7.92 -2.54
N THR A 118 8.19 -9.13 -3.08
CA THR A 118 8.06 -9.31 -4.52
C THR A 118 6.64 -9.04 -5.00
N ALA A 119 6.49 -8.64 -6.27
CA ALA A 119 5.18 -8.44 -6.89
C ALA A 119 4.34 -9.73 -6.87
N GLU A 120 4.97 -10.90 -7.07
CA GLU A 120 4.31 -12.21 -7.03
C GLU A 120 3.71 -12.48 -5.65
N ASN A 121 4.42 -12.12 -4.57
CA ASN A 121 3.91 -12.28 -3.21
C ASN A 121 2.67 -11.39 -2.98
N ILE A 122 2.72 -10.13 -3.42
CA ILE A 122 1.57 -9.22 -3.32
C ILE A 122 0.39 -9.79 -4.10
N VAL A 123 0.58 -10.10 -5.38
CA VAL A 123 -0.47 -10.60 -6.29
C VAL A 123 -1.08 -11.91 -5.77
N SER A 124 -0.27 -12.87 -5.37
CA SER A 124 -0.75 -14.15 -4.85
C SER A 124 -1.56 -14.00 -3.55
N THR A 125 -1.26 -13.00 -2.74
CA THR A 125 -2.01 -12.71 -1.51
C THR A 125 -3.33 -12.01 -1.80
N VAL A 126 -3.35 -11.07 -2.75
CA VAL A 126 -4.55 -10.30 -3.12
C VAL A 126 -5.56 -11.16 -3.89
N LEU A 127 -5.10 -12.15 -4.66
CA LEU A 127 -5.97 -13.00 -5.52
C LEU A 127 -6.55 -14.22 -4.77
N LYS A 128 -6.14 -14.49 -3.54
CA LYS A 128 -6.78 -15.50 -2.67
C LYS A 128 -8.10 -14.99 -2.12
#